data_aca5a1247598effc368967cd602503e3
#
_entry.id   aca5a1247598effc368967cd602503e3
#
_cell.length_a   1.000
_cell.length_b   1.000
_cell.length_c   1.000
_cell.angle_alpha   90.00
_cell.angle_beta   90.00
_cell.angle_gamma   90.00
#
_symmetry.space_group_name_H-M   'P 1'
#
loop_
_entity.id
_entity.type
_entity.pdbx_description
1 polymer ?
#
loop_
_entity_poly.entity_id
_entity_poly.type
_entity_poly.pdbx_seq_one_letter_code
_entity_poly.pdbx_strand_id
1 'polypeptide(L)'
;MKAFTQHTGLVAPLDRANVDTDQIIPKQFLKSIKRSGFGPNLFDEWRYHDIGQPNQDNSKRPLNQEFVLNFARYQGASVLLARENFGCGSSREHAPWALEEYGFRTIIAPSFADIFFNNSFKNGLLPIILKEAEVDALFQQAEASVGYQLTVDLAAQTVTRPDGVQYSFEVDAFRKHCLLNGLDDIGLTLKDSDVIKTFESTYQQRSPWLFGAIK
;
A
#
# COMPACT_ATOMS: atom_id res chain seq x y z
N MET A 1 -2.07 3.72 -11.81
CA MET A 1 -2.55 3.78 -10.39
C MET A 1 -3.38 5.04 -10.12
N LYS A 2 -4.08 5.13 -8.96
CA LYS A 2 -4.82 6.34 -8.58
C LYS A 2 -3.85 7.41 -8.05
N ALA A 3 -3.95 8.65 -8.53
CA ALA A 3 -3.13 9.76 -8.04
C ALA A 3 -3.35 9.99 -6.53
N PHE A 4 -2.28 10.39 -5.85
CA PHE A 4 -2.28 10.77 -4.44
C PHE A 4 -1.83 12.23 -4.33
N THR A 5 -2.73 13.12 -3.96
CA THR A 5 -2.41 14.53 -3.71
C THR A 5 -2.53 14.84 -2.22
N GLN A 6 -3.75 14.84 -1.73
CA GLN A 6 -4.09 15.00 -0.33
C GLN A 6 -5.11 13.93 0.07
N HIS A 7 -5.00 13.40 1.27
CA HIS A 7 -5.91 12.38 1.80
C HIS A 7 -6.18 12.64 3.28
N THR A 8 -7.45 12.73 3.65
CA THR A 8 -7.88 12.73 5.05
C THR A 8 -8.57 11.39 5.32
N GLY A 9 -8.09 10.64 6.31
CA GLY A 9 -8.58 9.31 6.57
C GLY A 9 -8.59 8.91 8.03
N LEU A 10 -9.53 8.02 8.37
CA LEU A 10 -9.59 7.36 9.66
C LEU A 10 -8.33 6.52 9.89
N VAL A 11 -7.80 6.59 11.09
CA VAL A 11 -6.55 5.92 11.48
C VAL A 11 -6.86 4.60 12.19
N ALA A 12 -6.21 3.52 11.74
CA ALA A 12 -6.18 2.23 12.44
C ALA A 12 -4.80 2.01 13.08
N PRO A 13 -4.69 1.85 14.40
CA PRO A 13 -3.43 1.62 15.10
C PRO A 13 -3.10 0.12 15.16
N LEU A 14 -2.20 -0.35 14.29
CA LEU A 14 -1.64 -1.70 14.35
C LEU A 14 -0.35 -1.66 15.18
N ASP A 15 -0.46 -1.80 16.50
CA ASP A 15 0.67 -1.72 17.43
C ASP A 15 1.54 -2.99 17.39
N ARG A 16 2.19 -3.21 16.25
CA ARG A 16 3.06 -4.36 15.99
C ARG A 16 4.29 -3.94 15.20
N ALA A 17 5.46 -4.35 15.69
CA ALA A 17 6.73 -4.28 14.97
C ALA A 17 6.96 -5.55 14.13
N ASN A 18 7.86 -5.46 13.15
CA ASN A 18 8.30 -6.57 12.32
C ASN A 18 7.14 -7.32 11.64
N VAL A 19 6.11 -6.57 11.22
CA VAL A 19 5.00 -7.14 10.45
C VAL A 19 5.52 -7.61 9.11
N ASP A 20 5.55 -8.92 8.89
CA ASP A 20 6.07 -9.50 7.66
C ASP A 20 5.01 -9.64 6.55
N THR A 21 5.47 -9.89 5.34
CA THR A 21 4.57 -10.00 4.17
C THR A 21 3.67 -11.23 4.20
N ASP A 22 4.02 -12.30 4.92
CA ASP A 22 3.14 -13.47 5.12
C ASP A 22 2.01 -13.15 6.12
N GLN A 23 2.28 -12.30 7.10
CA GLN A 23 1.26 -11.78 8.03
C GLN A 23 0.31 -10.79 7.31
N ILE A 24 0.84 -9.95 6.40
CA ILE A 24 0.02 -9.02 5.61
C ILE A 24 -0.90 -9.80 4.66
N ILE A 25 -0.35 -10.75 3.92
CA ILE A 25 -1.10 -11.63 3.01
C ILE A 25 -0.51 -13.03 3.00
N PRO A 26 -1.18 -14.04 3.61
CA PRO A 26 -0.67 -15.39 3.71
C PRO A 26 -0.46 -16.08 2.36
N LYS A 27 0.54 -16.96 2.32
CA LYS A 27 1.04 -17.61 1.09
C LYS A 27 -0.02 -18.36 0.28
N GLN A 28 -1.07 -18.90 0.90
CA GLN A 28 -2.13 -19.63 0.19
C GLN A 28 -2.89 -18.76 -0.80
N PHE A 29 -2.96 -17.44 -0.57
CA PHE A 29 -3.64 -16.50 -1.45
C PHE A 29 -2.79 -16.06 -2.67
N LEU A 30 -1.48 -16.32 -2.65
CA LEU A 30 -0.55 -15.91 -3.71
C LEU A 30 -0.65 -16.73 -4.99
N LYS A 31 -1.46 -17.78 -5.00
CA LYS A 31 -1.68 -18.63 -6.20
C LYS A 31 -2.52 -17.95 -7.28
N SER A 32 -3.15 -16.81 -6.97
CA SER A 32 -3.93 -16.06 -7.95
C SER A 32 -3.02 -15.39 -8.97
N ILE A 33 -3.34 -15.52 -10.27
CA ILE A 33 -2.70 -14.78 -11.35
C ILE A 33 -3.29 -13.36 -11.53
N LYS A 34 -4.38 -13.06 -10.83
CA LYS A 34 -5.03 -11.73 -10.86
C LYS A 34 -4.27 -10.78 -9.94
N ARG A 35 -4.34 -9.48 -10.27
CA ARG A 35 -3.81 -8.40 -9.41
C ARG A 35 -4.85 -7.85 -8.44
N SER A 36 -5.99 -8.53 -8.27
CA SER A 36 -7.12 -8.09 -7.44
C SER A 36 -7.76 -9.25 -6.70
N GLY A 37 -8.50 -8.92 -5.62
CA GLY A 37 -9.18 -9.89 -4.75
C GLY A 37 -8.39 -10.23 -3.49
N PHE A 38 -7.37 -9.45 -3.15
CA PHE A 38 -6.51 -9.68 -1.97
C PHE A 38 -7.00 -8.94 -0.72
N GLY A 39 -7.69 -7.80 -0.89
CA GLY A 39 -8.16 -6.97 0.23
C GLY A 39 -8.97 -7.72 1.28
N PRO A 40 -9.94 -8.57 0.92
CA PRO A 40 -10.69 -9.38 1.89
C PRO A 40 -9.82 -10.31 2.75
N ASN A 41 -8.63 -10.67 2.27
CA ASN A 41 -7.70 -11.60 2.93
C ASN A 41 -6.51 -10.86 3.59
N LEU A 42 -6.56 -9.53 3.68
CA LEU A 42 -5.57 -8.74 4.39
C LEU A 42 -5.52 -9.17 5.86
N PHE A 43 -4.32 -9.43 6.38
CA PHE A 43 -4.09 -9.91 7.75
C PHE A 43 -4.96 -11.12 8.13
N ASP A 44 -5.17 -12.05 7.21
CA ASP A 44 -6.12 -13.15 7.34
C ASP A 44 -5.96 -13.95 8.65
N GLU A 45 -4.72 -14.34 8.98
CA GLU A 45 -4.41 -15.12 10.20
C GLU A 45 -4.66 -14.35 11.51
N TRP A 46 -4.72 -13.03 11.45
CA TRP A 46 -5.02 -12.21 12.62
C TRP A 46 -6.49 -11.79 12.69
N ARG A 47 -7.13 -11.64 11.53
CA ARG A 47 -8.54 -11.21 11.45
C ARG A 47 -9.53 -12.32 11.73
N TYR A 48 -9.16 -13.56 11.51
CA TYR A 48 -10.05 -14.71 11.64
C TYR A 48 -9.46 -15.77 12.56
N HIS A 49 -10.33 -16.58 13.18
CA HIS A 49 -9.95 -17.72 14.02
C HIS A 49 -9.72 -19.01 13.21
N ASP A 50 -10.16 -19.06 11.96
CA ASP A 50 -9.95 -20.17 11.02
C ASP A 50 -8.88 -19.82 9.98
N ILE A 51 -8.38 -20.82 9.28
CA ILE A 51 -7.41 -20.64 8.19
C ILE A 51 -8.17 -20.34 6.91
N GLY A 52 -7.94 -19.15 6.32
CA GLY A 52 -8.54 -18.74 5.05
C GLY A 52 -8.09 -19.56 3.86
N GLN A 53 -9.00 -19.75 2.91
CA GLN A 53 -8.74 -20.43 1.65
C GLN A 53 -9.06 -19.51 0.47
N PRO A 54 -8.38 -19.66 -0.68
CA PRO A 54 -8.72 -18.93 -1.89
C PRO A 54 -10.18 -19.12 -2.29
N ASN A 55 -10.85 -18.04 -2.65
CA ASN A 55 -12.28 -17.99 -3.04
C ASN A 55 -13.28 -18.34 -1.92
N GLN A 56 -12.85 -18.36 -0.67
CA GLN A 56 -13.75 -18.54 0.48
C GLN A 56 -14.61 -17.28 0.70
N ASP A 57 -15.87 -17.49 1.09
CA ASP A 57 -16.76 -16.41 1.53
C ASP A 57 -16.37 -15.95 2.95
N ASN A 58 -15.65 -14.84 3.01
CA ASN A 58 -15.15 -14.28 4.27
C ASN A 58 -16.27 -13.73 5.19
N SER A 59 -17.48 -13.48 4.65
CA SER A 59 -18.60 -12.93 5.45
C SER A 59 -19.11 -13.89 6.52
N LYS A 60 -18.83 -15.19 6.37
CA LYS A 60 -19.27 -16.26 7.29
C LYS A 60 -18.17 -16.76 8.22
N ARG A 61 -16.97 -16.20 8.10
CA ARG A 61 -15.83 -16.65 8.89
C ARG A 61 -15.87 -16.10 10.33
N PRO A 62 -15.38 -16.85 11.32
CA PRO A 62 -15.32 -16.42 12.70
C PRO A 62 -14.29 -15.30 12.86
N LEU A 63 -14.76 -14.07 13.04
CA LEU A 63 -13.90 -12.90 13.26
C LEU A 63 -13.19 -12.96 14.62
N ASN A 64 -11.90 -12.69 14.63
CA ASN A 64 -11.14 -12.42 15.84
C ASN A 64 -11.50 -11.03 16.37
N GLN A 65 -12.32 -10.97 17.42
CA GLN A 65 -12.80 -9.72 18.00
C GLN A 65 -11.70 -8.92 18.74
N GLU A 66 -10.52 -9.49 18.92
CA GLU A 66 -9.37 -8.82 19.57
C GLU A 66 -8.45 -8.13 18.56
N PHE A 67 -8.63 -8.39 17.27
CA PHE A 67 -7.79 -7.78 16.25
C PHE A 67 -8.30 -6.39 15.84
N VAL A 68 -7.42 -5.41 15.87
CA VAL A 68 -7.74 -3.98 15.73
C VAL A 68 -8.59 -3.65 14.49
N LEU A 69 -8.33 -4.25 13.32
CA LEU A 69 -9.09 -3.98 12.11
C LEU A 69 -10.52 -4.57 12.12
N ASN A 70 -10.85 -5.41 13.10
CA ASN A 70 -12.19 -5.94 13.29
C ASN A 70 -13.02 -5.08 14.25
N PHE A 71 -12.41 -4.10 14.94
CA PHE A 71 -13.15 -3.17 15.81
C PHE A 71 -14.01 -2.23 14.97
N ALA A 72 -15.28 -2.10 15.35
CA ALA A 72 -16.24 -1.22 14.66
C ALA A 72 -15.73 0.22 14.51
N ARG A 73 -14.98 0.74 15.50
CA ARG A 73 -14.42 2.10 15.50
C ARG A 73 -13.36 2.36 14.40
N TYR A 74 -12.77 1.31 13.81
CA TYR A 74 -11.75 1.40 12.77
C TYR A 74 -12.22 0.90 11.40
N GLN A 75 -13.51 0.56 11.27
CA GLN A 75 -14.06 0.18 9.97
C GLN A 75 -13.98 1.35 8.98
N GLY A 76 -13.50 1.08 7.77
CA GLY A 76 -13.26 2.11 6.76
C GLY A 76 -11.98 2.93 6.98
N ALA A 77 -11.10 2.51 7.89
CA ALA A 77 -9.80 3.15 8.06
C ALA A 77 -9.00 3.12 6.76
N SER A 78 -8.34 4.24 6.45
CA SER A 78 -7.53 4.42 5.25
C SER A 78 -6.12 4.92 5.53
N VAL A 79 -5.80 5.13 6.81
CA VAL A 79 -4.46 5.39 7.33
C VAL A 79 -4.12 4.28 8.32
N LEU A 80 -3.01 3.57 8.08
CA LEU A 80 -2.51 2.53 8.98
C LEU A 80 -1.31 3.09 9.76
N LEU A 81 -1.34 3.02 11.08
CA LEU A 81 -0.15 3.19 11.92
C LEU A 81 0.44 1.82 12.20
N ALA A 82 1.77 1.71 12.12
CA ALA A 82 2.51 0.50 12.46
C ALA A 82 3.81 0.85 13.20
N ARG A 83 4.46 -0.18 13.78
CA ARG A 83 5.79 -0.05 14.37
C ARG A 83 6.88 -0.28 13.33
N GLU A 84 8.13 -0.29 13.79
CA GLU A 84 9.33 -0.43 12.96
C GLU A 84 9.33 -1.71 12.11
N ASN A 85 10.09 -1.67 11.02
CA ASN A 85 10.37 -2.77 10.11
C ASN A 85 9.09 -3.38 9.48
N PHE A 86 8.11 -2.52 9.13
CA PHE A 86 6.87 -2.98 8.49
C PHE A 86 7.12 -3.50 7.07
N GLY A 87 6.49 -4.61 6.73
CA GLY A 87 6.59 -5.25 5.42
C GLY A 87 7.88 -6.06 5.23
N CYS A 88 8.50 -6.53 6.33
CA CYS A 88 9.68 -7.39 6.27
C CYS A 88 9.36 -8.79 5.66
N GLY A 89 10.38 -9.64 5.55
CA GLY A 89 10.22 -10.98 4.98
C GLY A 89 10.37 -11.02 3.46
N SER A 90 9.51 -11.78 2.80
CA SER A 90 9.63 -12.05 1.36
C SER A 90 9.22 -10.87 0.48
N SER A 91 9.90 -10.74 -0.68
CA SER A 91 9.56 -9.75 -1.70
C SER A 91 8.22 -10.08 -2.39
N ARG A 92 7.13 -9.44 -1.96
CA ARG A 92 5.79 -9.72 -2.50
C ARG A 92 5.03 -8.44 -2.81
N GLU A 93 4.69 -8.21 -4.06
CA GLU A 93 3.79 -7.11 -4.45
C GLU A 93 2.36 -7.29 -3.94
N HIS A 94 1.96 -8.53 -3.63
CA HIS A 94 0.63 -8.85 -3.10
C HIS A 94 0.33 -8.15 -1.76
N ALA A 95 1.36 -7.86 -0.95
CA ALA A 95 1.18 -7.17 0.32
C ALA A 95 0.69 -5.72 0.14
N PRO A 96 1.33 -4.85 -0.69
CA PRO A 96 0.76 -3.55 -1.05
C PRO A 96 -0.61 -3.64 -1.72
N TRP A 97 -0.88 -4.64 -2.59
CA TRP A 97 -2.19 -4.81 -3.23
C TRP A 97 -3.28 -5.11 -2.20
N ALA A 98 -3.01 -6.01 -1.25
CA ALA A 98 -3.97 -6.35 -0.19
C ALA A 98 -4.31 -5.12 0.68
N LEU A 99 -3.32 -4.31 1.02
CA LEU A 99 -3.50 -3.08 1.80
C LEU A 99 -4.31 -2.03 1.03
N GLU A 100 -3.97 -1.80 -0.24
CA GLU A 100 -4.67 -0.82 -1.08
C GLU A 100 -6.11 -1.23 -1.35
N GLU A 101 -6.36 -2.51 -1.68
CA GLU A 101 -7.70 -3.03 -1.91
C GLU A 101 -8.56 -3.06 -0.64
N TYR A 102 -7.96 -3.23 0.53
CA TYR A 102 -8.69 -3.12 1.80
C TYR A 102 -9.17 -1.69 2.06
N GLY A 103 -8.49 -0.70 1.47
CA GLY A 103 -8.83 0.72 1.56
C GLY A 103 -7.74 1.61 2.13
N PHE A 104 -6.59 1.07 2.50
CA PHE A 104 -5.49 1.89 2.97
C PHE A 104 -4.88 2.70 1.81
N ARG A 105 -4.65 3.99 2.08
CA ARG A 105 -3.99 4.92 1.16
C ARG A 105 -2.59 5.28 1.62
N THR A 106 -2.35 5.21 2.92
CA THR A 106 -1.05 5.50 3.52
C THR A 106 -0.80 4.60 4.73
N ILE A 107 0.47 4.32 4.95
CA ILE A 107 0.97 3.63 6.14
C ILE A 107 2.03 4.51 6.76
N ILE A 108 1.95 4.72 8.07
CA ILE A 108 2.90 5.53 8.83
C ILE A 108 3.61 4.60 9.81
N ALA A 109 4.94 4.56 9.75
CA ALA A 109 5.78 3.73 10.63
C ALA A 109 7.16 4.37 10.84
N PRO A 110 7.92 3.98 11.89
CA PRO A 110 9.28 4.43 12.07
C PRO A 110 10.24 3.90 10.99
N SER A 111 9.97 2.72 10.44
CA SER A 111 10.76 2.14 9.33
C SER A 111 9.97 1.08 8.57
N PHE A 112 10.41 0.80 7.35
CA PHE A 112 9.87 -0.21 6.45
C PHE A 112 11.00 -1.07 5.90
N ALA A 113 10.68 -2.31 5.52
CA ALA A 113 11.58 -3.09 4.68
C ALA A 113 11.67 -2.51 3.27
N ASP A 114 12.87 -2.45 2.71
CA ASP A 114 13.18 -1.74 1.45
C ASP A 114 12.30 -2.18 0.27
N ILE A 115 12.09 -3.47 0.12
CA ILE A 115 11.32 -4.01 -1.00
C ILE A 115 9.84 -3.65 -0.86
N PHE A 116 9.27 -3.78 0.33
CA PHE A 116 7.90 -3.37 0.60
C PHE A 116 7.71 -1.87 0.35
N PHE A 117 8.63 -1.05 0.85
CA PHE A 117 8.63 0.40 0.66
C PHE A 117 8.60 0.78 -0.82
N ASN A 118 9.48 0.17 -1.62
CA ASN A 118 9.54 0.40 -3.06
C ASN A 118 8.26 -0.05 -3.78
N ASN A 119 7.77 -1.24 -3.47
CA ASN A 119 6.55 -1.78 -4.08
C ASN A 119 5.30 -0.97 -3.73
N SER A 120 5.24 -0.40 -2.52
CA SER A 120 4.14 0.47 -2.10
C SER A 120 3.98 1.68 -3.02
N PHE A 121 5.06 2.40 -3.32
CA PHE A 121 5.03 3.54 -4.24
C PHE A 121 4.56 3.16 -5.65
N LYS A 122 4.99 2.01 -6.16
CA LYS A 122 4.60 1.51 -7.50
C LYS A 122 3.10 1.18 -7.60
N ASN A 123 2.46 0.89 -6.47
CA ASN A 123 1.06 0.50 -6.39
C ASN A 123 0.13 1.62 -5.85
N GLY A 124 0.64 2.84 -5.66
CA GLY A 124 -0.18 3.98 -5.25
C GLY A 124 -0.47 4.06 -3.75
N LEU A 125 0.21 3.24 -2.94
CA LEU A 125 0.21 3.29 -1.50
C LEU A 125 1.38 4.16 -1.03
N LEU A 126 1.12 5.14 -0.16
CA LEU A 126 2.14 6.06 0.37
C LEU A 126 2.68 5.57 1.71
N PRO A 127 3.87 4.96 1.78
CA PRO A 127 4.54 4.69 3.04
C PRO A 127 5.24 5.97 3.54
N ILE A 128 5.00 6.34 4.80
CA ILE A 128 5.53 7.53 5.45
C ILE A 128 6.40 7.11 6.62
N ILE A 129 7.63 7.56 6.62
CA ILE A 129 8.56 7.38 7.74
C ILE A 129 8.48 8.62 8.64
N LEU A 130 8.13 8.42 9.91
CA LEU A 130 8.20 9.43 10.96
C LEU A 130 9.09 8.92 12.10
N LYS A 131 9.55 9.84 12.94
CA LYS A 131 10.32 9.46 14.13
C LYS A 131 9.45 8.62 15.07
N GLU A 132 10.06 7.68 15.79
CA GLU A 132 9.38 6.80 16.71
C GLU A 132 8.50 7.56 17.72
N ALA A 133 9.01 8.63 18.32
CA ALA A 133 8.25 9.48 19.25
C ALA A 133 7.02 10.16 18.59
N GLU A 134 7.11 10.50 17.30
CA GLU A 134 5.98 11.07 16.55
C GLU A 134 4.91 10.00 16.28
N VAL A 135 5.36 8.79 15.93
CA VAL A 135 4.47 7.62 15.75
C VAL A 135 3.80 7.25 17.06
N ASP A 136 4.52 7.23 18.18
CA ASP A 136 3.96 6.99 19.52
C ASP A 136 2.88 8.00 19.88
N ALA A 137 3.12 9.28 19.61
CA ALA A 137 2.12 10.32 19.83
C ALA A 137 0.86 10.10 18.99
N LEU A 138 1.00 9.63 17.74
CA LEU A 138 -0.13 9.29 16.87
C LEU A 138 -0.91 8.07 17.38
N PHE A 139 -0.23 7.02 17.87
CA PHE A 139 -0.88 5.86 18.50
C PHE A 139 -1.75 6.29 19.69
N GLN A 140 -1.17 7.05 20.62
CA GLN A 140 -1.90 7.54 21.81
C GLN A 140 -3.16 8.32 21.42
N GLN A 141 -3.08 9.19 20.40
CA GLN A 141 -4.23 9.97 19.95
C GLN A 141 -5.29 9.11 19.26
N ALA A 142 -4.87 8.16 18.41
CA ALA A 142 -5.79 7.26 17.71
C ALA A 142 -6.54 6.32 18.65
N GLU A 143 -5.90 5.90 19.75
CA GLU A 143 -6.52 5.07 20.78
C GLU A 143 -7.45 5.87 21.69
N ALA A 144 -7.05 7.08 22.08
CA ALA A 144 -7.84 7.95 22.95
C ALA A 144 -9.10 8.50 22.29
N SER A 145 -9.10 8.68 20.96
CA SER A 145 -10.17 9.39 20.23
C SER A 145 -10.87 8.49 19.23
N VAL A 146 -12.18 8.28 19.40
CA VAL A 146 -12.98 7.58 18.38
C VAL A 146 -13.12 8.46 17.13
N GLY A 147 -12.89 7.85 15.94
CA GLY A 147 -12.98 8.59 14.69
C GLY A 147 -11.76 9.48 14.41
N TYR A 148 -10.63 9.22 15.07
CA TYR A 148 -9.40 9.98 14.86
C TYR A 148 -8.94 9.92 13.40
N GLN A 149 -8.72 11.07 12.79
CA GLN A 149 -8.30 11.19 11.40
C GLN A 149 -6.99 11.94 11.27
N LEU A 150 -6.25 11.63 10.23
CA LEU A 150 -5.07 12.38 9.80
C LEU A 150 -5.26 12.92 8.40
N THR A 151 -4.77 14.11 8.16
CA THR A 151 -4.66 14.67 6.81
C THR A 151 -3.22 14.56 6.34
N VAL A 152 -3.02 13.84 5.25
CA VAL A 152 -1.72 13.64 4.60
C VAL A 152 -1.70 14.44 3.31
N ASP A 153 -0.77 15.39 3.20
CA ASP A 153 -0.53 16.19 1.99
C ASP A 153 0.83 15.79 1.39
N LEU A 154 0.78 15.16 0.21
CA LEU A 154 1.99 14.72 -0.47
C LEU A 154 2.75 15.88 -1.09
N ALA A 155 2.07 16.92 -1.56
CA ALA A 155 2.74 18.07 -2.16
C ALA A 155 3.53 18.86 -1.11
N ALA A 156 2.92 19.09 0.06
CA ALA A 156 3.57 19.72 1.20
C ALA A 156 4.49 18.77 2.00
N GLN A 157 4.34 17.44 1.82
CA GLN A 157 5.02 16.42 2.59
C GLN A 157 4.76 16.56 4.10
N THR A 158 3.48 16.66 4.47
CA THR A 158 3.05 16.83 5.85
C THR A 158 1.96 15.84 6.23
N VAL A 159 2.01 15.40 7.50
CA VAL A 159 0.93 14.71 8.19
C VAL A 159 0.39 15.66 9.24
N THR A 160 -0.89 16.02 9.12
CA THR A 160 -1.54 16.99 10.00
C THR A 160 -2.56 16.29 10.88
N ARG A 161 -2.47 16.52 12.19
CA ARG A 161 -3.41 16.07 13.21
C ARG A 161 -4.65 16.98 13.28
N PRO A 162 -5.78 16.52 13.87
CA PRO A 162 -6.97 17.35 14.03
C PRO A 162 -6.74 18.63 14.85
N ASP A 163 -5.77 18.63 15.76
CA ASP A 163 -5.39 19.80 16.58
C ASP A 163 -4.43 20.77 15.86
N GLY A 164 -4.12 20.51 14.60
CA GLY A 164 -3.26 21.35 13.78
C GLY A 164 -1.76 21.07 13.90
N VAL A 165 -1.33 20.15 14.76
CA VAL A 165 0.07 19.72 14.84
C VAL A 165 0.45 19.02 13.53
N GLN A 166 1.62 19.37 12.99
CA GLN A 166 2.12 18.83 11.73
C GLN A 166 3.45 18.12 11.92
N TYR A 167 3.60 16.99 11.25
CA TYR A 167 4.84 16.26 11.10
C TYR A 167 5.26 16.28 9.64
N SER A 168 6.53 16.59 9.38
CA SER A 168 7.08 16.58 8.02
C SER A 168 7.70 15.23 7.72
N PHE A 169 7.57 14.76 6.47
CA PHE A 169 8.19 13.55 5.98
C PHE A 169 8.90 13.78 4.65
N GLU A 170 9.84 12.92 4.31
CA GLU A 170 10.60 13.01 3.06
C GLU A 170 10.16 11.93 2.09
N VAL A 171 10.04 12.31 0.82
CA VAL A 171 9.80 11.42 -0.32
C VAL A 171 10.73 11.81 -1.44
N ASP A 172 11.37 10.84 -2.05
CA ASP A 172 12.16 11.03 -3.27
C ASP A 172 11.36 11.75 -4.35
N ALA A 173 11.98 12.71 -5.04
CA ALA A 173 11.32 13.61 -6.00
C ALA A 173 10.63 12.85 -7.15
N PHE A 174 11.25 11.77 -7.63
CA PHE A 174 10.68 10.96 -8.70
C PHE A 174 9.45 10.16 -8.23
N ARG A 175 9.53 9.53 -7.04
CA ARG A 175 8.40 8.82 -6.42
C ARG A 175 7.23 9.76 -6.14
N LYS A 176 7.52 10.96 -5.62
CA LYS A 176 6.54 12.02 -5.40
C LYS A 176 5.84 12.41 -6.71
N HIS A 177 6.61 12.64 -7.78
CA HIS A 177 6.07 12.93 -9.11
C HIS A 177 5.15 11.81 -9.61
N CYS A 178 5.56 10.54 -9.49
CA CYS A 178 4.76 9.40 -9.93
C CYS A 178 3.44 9.31 -9.14
N LEU A 179 3.46 9.41 -7.82
CA LEU A 179 2.26 9.36 -6.99
C LEU A 179 1.31 10.53 -7.27
N LEU A 180 1.81 11.79 -7.35
CA LEU A 180 1.00 12.96 -7.64
C LEU A 180 0.26 12.85 -8.97
N ASN A 181 0.87 12.21 -9.97
CA ASN A 181 0.32 12.07 -11.31
C ASN A 181 -0.33 10.70 -11.59
N GLY A 182 -0.36 9.79 -10.61
CA GLY A 182 -0.92 8.45 -10.77
C GLY A 182 -0.16 7.57 -11.76
N LEU A 183 1.16 7.73 -11.88
CA LEU A 183 2.00 7.05 -12.85
C LEU A 183 2.63 5.80 -12.22
N ASP A 184 2.26 4.65 -12.74
CA ASP A 184 2.97 3.38 -12.54
C ASP A 184 4.03 3.16 -13.64
N ASP A 185 4.76 2.05 -13.59
CA ASP A 185 5.80 1.71 -14.57
C ASP A 185 5.24 1.68 -16.01
N ILE A 186 3.99 1.23 -16.19
CA ILE A 186 3.31 1.24 -17.49
C ILE A 186 2.96 2.67 -17.92
N GLY A 187 2.38 3.46 -17.01
CA GLY A 187 2.04 4.86 -17.28
C GLY A 187 3.25 5.71 -17.64
N LEU A 188 4.40 5.44 -17.02
CA LEU A 188 5.67 6.08 -17.39
C LEU A 188 6.09 5.73 -18.82
N THR A 189 6.06 4.43 -19.18
CA THR A 189 6.41 3.97 -20.53
C THR A 189 5.46 4.53 -21.59
N LEU A 190 4.16 4.61 -21.31
CA LEU A 190 3.15 5.14 -22.23
C LEU A 190 3.32 6.62 -22.56
N LYS A 191 4.02 7.40 -21.75
CA LYS A 191 4.37 8.78 -22.08
C LYS A 191 5.27 8.88 -23.34
N ASP A 192 6.09 7.84 -23.57
CA ASP A 192 7.01 7.78 -24.69
C ASP A 192 6.46 6.93 -25.85
N SER A 193 5.13 6.67 -25.87
CA SER A 193 4.49 5.76 -26.85
C SER A 193 4.79 6.10 -28.30
N ASP A 194 4.85 7.40 -28.66
CA ASP A 194 5.10 7.82 -30.04
C ASP A 194 6.57 7.61 -30.44
N VAL A 195 7.50 7.82 -29.49
CA VAL A 195 8.93 7.52 -29.70
C VAL A 195 9.13 6.02 -29.86
N ILE A 196 8.46 5.22 -29.03
CA ILE A 196 8.50 3.75 -29.09
C ILE A 196 7.96 3.25 -30.43
N LYS A 197 6.78 3.72 -30.86
CA LYS A 197 6.20 3.35 -32.18
C LYS A 197 7.11 3.73 -33.35
N THR A 198 7.74 4.90 -33.29
CA THR A 198 8.70 5.35 -34.32
C THR A 198 9.91 4.43 -34.34
N PHE A 199 10.45 4.07 -33.19
CA PHE A 199 11.55 3.11 -33.08
C PHE A 199 11.16 1.74 -33.63
N GLU A 200 10.02 1.19 -33.23
CA GLU A 200 9.52 -0.12 -33.66
C GLU A 200 9.35 -0.18 -35.21
N SER A 201 8.74 0.84 -35.81
CA SER A 201 8.53 0.91 -37.26
C SER A 201 9.87 0.95 -38.02
N THR A 202 10.82 1.75 -37.55
CA THR A 202 12.17 1.83 -38.14
C THR A 202 12.94 0.52 -37.95
N TYR A 203 12.82 -0.09 -36.78
CA TYR A 203 13.47 -1.36 -36.45
C TYR A 203 12.93 -2.52 -37.29
N GLN A 204 11.61 -2.56 -37.50
CA GLN A 204 10.96 -3.54 -38.36
C GLN A 204 11.44 -3.44 -39.82
N GLN A 205 11.58 -2.22 -40.33
CA GLN A 205 12.14 -2.00 -41.70
C GLN A 205 13.57 -2.47 -41.81
N ARG A 206 14.41 -2.19 -40.80
CA ARG A 206 15.83 -2.54 -40.79
C ARG A 206 16.10 -4.03 -40.57
N SER A 207 15.24 -4.69 -39.81
CA SER A 207 15.41 -6.08 -39.35
C SER A 207 14.13 -6.91 -39.52
N PRO A 208 13.56 -7.01 -40.74
CA PRO A 208 12.25 -7.62 -40.97
C PRO A 208 12.19 -9.11 -40.60
N TRP A 209 13.33 -9.81 -40.59
CA TRP A 209 13.39 -11.22 -40.17
C TRP A 209 13.07 -11.48 -38.72
N LEU A 210 13.13 -10.46 -37.83
CA LEU A 210 12.78 -10.58 -36.43
C LEU A 210 11.26 -10.52 -36.17
N PHE A 211 10.50 -10.04 -37.16
CA PHE A 211 9.04 -9.82 -37.03
C PHE A 211 8.23 -10.80 -37.90
N GLY A 212 8.89 -11.71 -38.60
CA GLY A 212 8.25 -12.77 -39.36
C GLY A 212 7.67 -13.85 -38.41
N ALA A 213 6.51 -14.43 -38.80
CA ALA A 213 6.00 -15.61 -38.11
C ALA A 213 7.04 -16.74 -38.20
N ILE A 214 7.45 -17.28 -37.05
CA ILE A 214 8.23 -18.52 -37.02
C ILE A 214 7.31 -19.62 -37.56
N LYS A 215 7.66 -20.15 -38.74
CA LYS A 215 6.94 -21.29 -39.35
C LYS A 215 7.44 -22.59 -38.73
#